data_d830cd1b40e924cd61151631d0f7aa2e
#
_entry.id   d830cd1b40e924cd61151631d0f7aa2e
#
_cell.length_a   1.000
_cell.length_b   1.000
_cell.length_c   1.000
_cell.angle_alpha   90.00
_cell.angle_beta   90.00
_cell.angle_gamma   90.00
#
_symmetry.space_group_name_H-M   'P 1'
#
loop_
_entity.id
_entity.type
_entity.pdbx_description
1 polymer ?
#
loop_
_entity_poly.entity_id
_entity_poly.type
_entity_poly.pdbx_seq_one_letter_code
_entity_poly.pdbx_strand_id
1 'polypeptide(L)'
;MAIINNHSSINLDAGFQGDHSELLQFFFNQGLNIEITDDVSSLKTFLESLSDEEYPYNFDAAFNESFIDKEGFVLYLKNSDTIVSTYAAKGLDKGIFKEGMKEIYEGNYEVVDIGIDPACYSSCQWVAKSHRGKKFGMCLDHLKKNIIFDKTRFGINYAIHKESFKDYHINGLHYSNSEKFATIPNGDVGGAGEKIDKVYNIAWISKDEWLIKRNEVKSLYTS
;
A
#
# COMPACT_ATOMS: atom_id res chain seq x y z
N MET A 1 -9.03 -19.96 -10.56
CA MET A 1 -8.36 -19.00 -9.69
C MET A 1 -7.00 -18.71 -10.30
N ALA A 2 -6.68 -17.47 -10.50
CA ALA A 2 -5.53 -17.09 -11.30
C ALA A 2 -4.89 -15.80 -10.77
N ILE A 3 -3.61 -15.64 -11.09
CA ILE A 3 -2.96 -14.33 -11.11
C ILE A 3 -3.10 -13.81 -12.54
N ILE A 4 -3.71 -12.63 -12.68
CA ILE A 4 -3.88 -11.94 -13.95
C ILE A 4 -2.84 -10.83 -14.00
N ASN A 5 -1.89 -10.94 -14.91
CA ASN A 5 -0.84 -9.93 -15.08
C ASN A 5 -1.16 -9.05 -16.29
N ASN A 6 -1.62 -7.84 -16.02
CA ASN A 6 -1.89 -6.79 -17.00
C ASN A 6 -0.84 -5.66 -16.92
N HIS A 7 0.27 -5.87 -16.21
CA HIS A 7 1.33 -4.89 -16.05
C HIS A 7 2.34 -4.98 -17.18
N SER A 8 2.69 -3.84 -17.78
CA SER A 8 3.57 -3.79 -18.96
C SER A 8 5.04 -4.14 -18.68
N SER A 9 5.52 -3.90 -17.46
CA SER A 9 6.95 -4.01 -17.11
C SER A 9 7.27 -5.06 -16.05
N ILE A 10 6.30 -5.48 -15.23
CA ILE A 10 6.52 -6.48 -14.17
C ILE A 10 6.20 -7.87 -14.72
N ASN A 11 7.21 -8.72 -14.80
CA ASN A 11 7.03 -10.11 -15.23
C ASN A 11 6.79 -11.01 -14.00
N LEU A 12 5.57 -11.49 -13.83
CA LEU A 12 5.20 -12.46 -12.79
C LEU A 12 5.37 -13.91 -13.26
N ASP A 13 5.45 -14.18 -14.57
CA ASP A 13 5.53 -15.54 -15.14
C ASP A 13 6.84 -16.25 -14.79
N ALA A 14 7.90 -15.50 -14.51
CA ALA A 14 9.17 -16.05 -14.03
C ALA A 14 9.10 -16.67 -12.61
N GLY A 15 7.88 -16.83 -12.06
CA GLY A 15 7.63 -17.26 -10.70
C GLY A 15 8.04 -16.19 -9.68
N PHE A 16 7.43 -16.20 -8.52
CA PHE A 16 7.96 -15.47 -7.38
C PHE A 16 9.21 -16.19 -6.89
N GLN A 17 10.34 -15.48 -6.81
CA GLN A 17 11.53 -16.02 -6.15
C GLN A 17 11.24 -16.07 -4.65
N GLY A 18 11.08 -17.27 -4.14
CA GLY A 18 10.73 -17.49 -2.76
C GLY A 18 9.36 -18.15 -2.61
N ASP A 19 9.15 -18.69 -1.46
CA ASP A 19 7.96 -19.47 -1.13
C ASP A 19 6.79 -18.51 -0.81
N HIS A 20 6.08 -18.11 -1.84
CA HIS A 20 4.83 -17.32 -1.73
C HIS A 20 3.60 -18.19 -1.90
N SER A 21 3.79 -19.48 -2.06
CA SER A 21 2.73 -20.45 -2.33
C SER A 21 1.62 -20.40 -1.26
N GLU A 22 1.98 -20.30 0.00
CA GLU A 22 1.02 -20.22 1.11
C GLU A 22 0.17 -18.95 1.05
N LEU A 23 0.79 -17.80 0.77
CA LEU A 23 0.08 -16.53 0.65
C LEU A 23 -0.88 -16.54 -0.56
N LEU A 24 -0.44 -17.04 -1.70
CA LEU A 24 -1.29 -17.17 -2.88
C LEU A 24 -2.42 -18.16 -2.63
N GLN A 25 -2.12 -19.29 -1.98
CA GLN A 25 -3.10 -20.29 -1.64
C GLN A 25 -4.14 -19.77 -0.66
N PHE A 26 -3.75 -18.87 0.28
CA PHE A 26 -4.68 -18.18 1.16
C PHE A 26 -5.78 -17.47 0.37
N PHE A 27 -5.42 -16.67 -0.66
CA PHE A 27 -6.40 -15.97 -1.49
C PHE A 27 -7.22 -16.94 -2.34
N PHE A 28 -6.59 -17.94 -2.94
CA PHE A 28 -7.27 -18.91 -3.80
C PHE A 28 -8.27 -19.78 -3.04
N ASN A 29 -7.97 -20.15 -1.80
CA ASN A 29 -8.91 -20.89 -0.94
C ASN A 29 -10.17 -20.06 -0.59
N GLN A 30 -10.06 -18.72 -0.65
CA GLN A 30 -11.20 -17.82 -0.47
C GLN A 30 -11.97 -17.54 -1.78
N GLY A 31 -11.63 -18.20 -2.88
CA GLY A 31 -12.26 -17.98 -4.18
C GLY A 31 -11.86 -16.66 -4.86
N LEU A 32 -10.72 -16.07 -4.46
CA LEU A 32 -10.28 -14.77 -4.98
C LEU A 32 -9.26 -14.95 -6.10
N ASN A 33 -9.32 -14.06 -7.07
CA ASN A 33 -8.29 -13.85 -8.06
C ASN A 33 -7.45 -12.61 -7.70
N ILE A 34 -6.19 -12.60 -8.11
CA ILE A 34 -5.26 -11.50 -7.96
C ILE A 34 -5.04 -10.90 -9.34
N GLU A 35 -5.21 -9.60 -9.46
CA GLU A 35 -4.83 -8.86 -10.67
C GLU A 35 -3.75 -7.84 -10.33
N ILE A 36 -2.71 -7.76 -11.17
CA ILE A 36 -1.70 -6.70 -11.15
C ILE A 36 -1.80 -5.91 -12.45
N THR A 37 -1.74 -4.58 -12.34
CA THR A 37 -1.83 -3.69 -13.48
C THR A 37 -1.06 -2.39 -13.23
N ASP A 38 -0.69 -1.69 -14.31
CA ASP A 38 -0.19 -0.30 -14.28
C ASP A 38 -1.30 0.73 -14.56
N ASP A 39 -2.55 0.30 -14.72
CA ASP A 39 -3.71 1.16 -14.95
C ASP A 39 -4.21 1.82 -13.65
N VAL A 40 -3.61 2.97 -13.36
CA VAL A 40 -3.98 3.80 -12.20
C VAL A 40 -5.30 4.54 -12.42
N SER A 41 -5.64 4.83 -13.66
CA SER A 41 -6.89 5.53 -13.97
C SER A 41 -8.11 4.69 -13.58
N SER A 42 -8.06 3.39 -13.85
CA SER A 42 -9.09 2.45 -13.39
C SER A 42 -9.19 2.38 -11.88
N LEU A 43 -8.07 2.40 -11.15
CA LEU A 43 -8.09 2.45 -9.69
C LEU A 43 -8.72 3.75 -9.19
N LYS A 44 -8.35 4.90 -9.75
CA LYS A 44 -8.93 6.20 -9.40
C LYS A 44 -10.45 6.16 -9.58
N THR A 45 -10.91 5.79 -10.77
CA THR A 45 -12.34 5.68 -11.09
C THR A 45 -13.09 4.75 -10.13
N PHE A 46 -12.48 3.61 -9.79
CA PHE A 46 -13.07 2.68 -8.83
C PHE A 46 -13.23 3.31 -7.43
N LEU A 47 -12.15 3.91 -6.91
CA LEU A 47 -12.18 4.49 -5.57
C LEU A 47 -13.08 5.73 -5.48
N GLU A 48 -13.18 6.55 -6.54
CA GLU A 48 -14.13 7.67 -6.63
C GLU A 48 -15.60 7.21 -6.67
N SER A 49 -15.86 5.96 -7.08
CA SER A 49 -17.20 5.38 -7.04
C SER A 49 -17.65 4.94 -5.66
N LEU A 50 -16.73 4.85 -4.69
CA LEU A 50 -17.03 4.48 -3.31
C LEU A 50 -17.62 5.68 -2.55
N SER A 51 -18.42 5.40 -1.53
CA SER A 51 -18.92 6.46 -0.63
C SER A 51 -17.78 6.98 0.26
N ASP A 52 -17.92 8.21 0.76
CA ASP A 52 -16.97 8.80 1.73
C ASP A 52 -16.81 7.98 3.00
N GLU A 53 -17.83 7.20 3.39
CA GLU A 53 -17.74 6.28 4.51
C GLU A 53 -16.86 5.06 4.22
N GLU A 54 -16.78 4.63 2.95
CA GLU A 54 -15.98 3.48 2.54
C GLU A 54 -14.54 3.87 2.27
N TYR A 55 -14.31 5.04 1.68
CA TYR A 55 -12.99 5.55 1.35
C TYR A 55 -12.89 7.07 1.60
N PRO A 56 -12.61 7.51 2.84
CA PRO A 56 -12.61 8.91 3.26
C PRO A 56 -11.30 9.65 2.92
N TYR A 57 -10.65 9.36 1.80
CA TYR A 57 -9.37 9.95 1.44
C TYR A 57 -9.52 10.92 0.26
N ASN A 58 -8.71 12.00 0.28
CA ASN A 58 -8.61 12.90 -0.86
C ASN A 58 -7.85 12.23 -2.01
N PHE A 59 -8.54 12.00 -3.12
CA PHE A 59 -8.02 11.31 -4.29
C PHE A 59 -6.96 12.10 -5.04
N ASP A 60 -7.10 13.42 -5.14
CA ASP A 60 -6.20 14.24 -5.95
C ASP A 60 -4.77 14.21 -5.41
N ALA A 61 -4.63 14.21 -4.09
CA ALA A 61 -3.33 14.07 -3.43
C ALA A 61 -2.73 12.65 -3.58
N ALA A 62 -3.58 11.61 -3.62
CA ALA A 62 -3.13 10.22 -3.73
C ALA A 62 -2.78 9.81 -5.17
N PHE A 63 -3.30 10.51 -6.17
CA PHE A 63 -3.26 10.14 -7.59
C PHE A 63 -2.61 11.14 -8.52
N ASN A 64 -1.68 11.94 -8.04
CA ASN A 64 -0.85 12.71 -8.95
C ASN A 64 -0.07 11.72 -9.86
N GLU A 65 -0.38 11.71 -11.16
CA GLU A 65 0.20 10.78 -12.14
C GLU A 65 1.73 10.90 -12.23
N SER A 66 2.30 12.05 -11.86
CA SER A 66 3.75 12.26 -11.78
C SER A 66 4.47 11.37 -10.77
N PHE A 67 3.73 10.71 -9.87
CA PHE A 67 4.28 9.80 -8.85
C PHE A 67 4.39 8.34 -9.30
N ILE A 68 3.99 8.00 -10.51
CA ILE A 68 4.02 6.62 -10.94
C ILE A 68 5.20 6.37 -11.86
N ASP A 69 6.21 5.74 -11.29
CA ASP A 69 7.28 5.12 -12.05
C ASP A 69 6.71 3.94 -12.86
N LYS A 70 7.35 3.62 -14.00
CA LYS A 70 7.01 2.45 -14.82
C LYS A 70 7.02 1.10 -14.08
N GLU A 71 7.62 1.04 -12.90
CA GLU A 71 7.61 -0.13 -12.01
C GLU A 71 6.58 0.01 -10.87
N GLY A 72 5.83 1.12 -10.83
CA GLY A 72 4.67 1.24 -9.97
C GLY A 72 3.52 0.36 -10.45
N PHE A 73 2.71 -0.17 -9.54
CA PHE A 73 1.62 -1.08 -9.87
C PHE A 73 0.42 -0.94 -8.94
N VAL A 74 -0.70 -1.45 -9.40
CA VAL A 74 -1.93 -1.62 -8.64
C VAL A 74 -2.22 -3.10 -8.47
N LEU A 75 -2.61 -3.50 -7.27
CA LEU A 75 -3.13 -4.82 -6.96
C LEU A 75 -4.62 -4.77 -6.71
N TYR A 76 -5.34 -5.67 -7.31
CA TYR A 76 -6.73 -5.97 -7.00
C TYR A 76 -6.88 -7.40 -6.49
N LEU A 77 -7.68 -7.57 -5.44
CA LEU A 77 -8.32 -8.85 -5.15
C LEU A 77 -9.73 -8.80 -5.71
N LYS A 78 -10.10 -9.81 -6.49
CA LYS A 78 -11.41 -9.90 -7.14
C LYS A 78 -12.10 -11.23 -6.79
N ASN A 79 -13.39 -11.12 -6.51
CA ASN A 79 -14.29 -12.27 -6.52
C ASN A 79 -15.07 -12.22 -7.84
N SER A 80 -14.73 -13.08 -8.80
CA SER A 80 -15.12 -12.92 -10.20
C SER A 80 -14.74 -11.51 -10.69
N ASP A 81 -15.69 -10.68 -11.12
CA ASP A 81 -15.44 -9.32 -11.60
C ASP A 81 -15.56 -8.24 -10.51
N THR A 82 -15.94 -8.63 -9.29
CA THR A 82 -16.12 -7.68 -8.18
C THR A 82 -14.81 -7.46 -7.44
N ILE A 83 -14.37 -6.20 -7.36
CA ILE A 83 -13.19 -5.81 -6.57
C ILE A 83 -13.55 -5.89 -5.09
N VAL A 84 -12.79 -6.64 -4.31
CA VAL A 84 -12.96 -6.80 -2.86
C VAL A 84 -11.84 -6.17 -2.05
N SER A 85 -10.69 -5.91 -2.66
CA SER A 85 -9.60 -5.16 -2.03
C SER A 85 -8.67 -4.56 -3.07
N THR A 86 -8.06 -3.42 -2.74
CA THR A 86 -7.08 -2.73 -3.58
C THR A 86 -5.84 -2.37 -2.80
N TYR A 87 -4.73 -2.23 -3.52
CA TYR A 87 -3.49 -1.63 -3.04
C TYR A 87 -2.71 -1.02 -4.20
N ALA A 88 -2.00 0.09 -3.97
CA ALA A 88 -1.11 0.68 -4.96
C ALA A 88 0.32 0.80 -4.42
N ALA A 89 1.28 0.49 -5.28
CA ALA A 89 2.71 0.67 -5.05
C ALA A 89 3.22 1.68 -6.08
N LYS A 90 3.76 2.81 -5.62
CA LYS A 90 4.23 3.90 -6.46
C LYS A 90 5.72 4.10 -6.26
N GLY A 91 6.50 4.01 -7.34
CA GLY A 91 7.90 4.38 -7.30
C GLY A 91 8.03 5.91 -7.24
N LEU A 92 8.79 6.38 -6.28
CA LEU A 92 9.10 7.81 -6.15
C LEU A 92 10.59 8.03 -6.23
N ASP A 93 10.99 8.97 -7.08
CA ASP A 93 12.29 9.60 -6.96
C ASP A 93 12.30 10.52 -5.73
N LYS A 94 13.45 10.63 -5.04
CA LYS A 94 13.59 11.47 -3.84
C LYS A 94 13.21 12.95 -4.07
N GLY A 95 13.40 13.47 -5.28
CA GLY A 95 12.99 14.84 -5.65
C GLY A 95 11.48 14.99 -5.72
N ILE A 96 10.82 14.08 -6.39
CA ILE A 96 9.37 14.03 -6.56
C ILE A 96 8.67 13.81 -5.21
N PHE A 97 9.27 13.00 -4.32
CA PHE A 97 8.76 12.80 -2.96
C PHE A 97 8.60 14.13 -2.20
N LYS A 98 9.63 14.99 -2.23
CA LYS A 98 9.57 16.27 -1.53
C LYS A 98 8.49 17.21 -2.07
N GLU A 99 8.33 17.26 -3.39
CA GLU A 99 7.33 18.14 -4.02
C GLU A 99 5.91 17.64 -3.76
N GLY A 100 5.65 16.36 -3.95
CA GLY A 100 4.34 15.79 -3.67
C GLY A 100 3.93 15.86 -2.21
N MET A 101 4.90 15.76 -1.28
CA MET A 101 4.60 15.94 0.14
C MET A 101 4.25 17.39 0.48
N LYS A 102 4.80 18.38 -0.22
CA LYS A 102 4.40 19.78 -0.05
C LYS A 102 2.94 20.01 -0.40
N GLU A 103 2.48 19.43 -1.51
CA GLU A 103 1.08 19.52 -1.92
C GLU A 103 0.14 18.82 -0.93
N ILE A 104 0.49 17.61 -0.50
CA ILE A 104 -0.35 16.79 0.40
C ILE A 104 -0.44 17.39 1.81
N TYR A 105 0.65 17.92 2.34
CA TYR A 105 0.75 18.36 3.74
C TYR A 105 0.93 19.87 3.88
N GLU A 106 0.71 20.64 2.81
CA GLU A 106 0.80 22.13 2.81
C GLU A 106 2.14 22.65 3.37
N GLY A 107 3.21 21.89 3.18
CA GLY A 107 4.54 22.22 3.71
C GLY A 107 4.76 21.88 5.19
N ASN A 108 3.78 21.37 5.92
CA ASN A 108 3.87 21.03 7.34
C ASN A 108 4.36 19.58 7.55
N TYR A 109 5.56 19.27 7.09
CA TYR A 109 6.14 17.95 7.27
C TYR A 109 7.63 18.03 7.61
N GLU A 110 8.11 17.02 8.31
CA GLU A 110 9.51 16.81 8.63
C GLU A 110 10.13 15.85 7.60
N VAL A 111 11.40 16.07 7.25
CA VAL A 111 12.11 15.14 6.37
C VAL A 111 12.61 13.98 7.20
N VAL A 112 12.01 12.81 7.00
CA VAL A 112 12.49 11.55 7.58
C VAL A 112 13.44 10.89 6.59
N ASP A 113 14.65 10.53 7.02
CA ASP A 113 15.60 9.79 6.21
C ASP A 113 15.25 8.29 6.26
N ILE A 114 14.64 7.80 5.18
CA ILE A 114 14.29 6.38 5.04
C ILE A 114 15.38 5.57 4.32
N GLY A 115 16.53 6.19 4.01
CA GLY A 115 17.64 5.55 3.32
C GLY A 115 17.88 6.09 1.90
N ILE A 116 18.91 5.53 1.25
CA ILE A 116 19.38 5.98 -0.08
C ILE A 116 18.81 5.17 -1.25
N ASP A 117 18.32 3.98 -0.99
CA ASP A 117 17.76 3.10 -2.02
C ASP A 117 16.52 3.69 -2.67
N PRO A 118 16.24 3.35 -3.95
CA PRO A 118 14.97 3.70 -4.55
C PRO A 118 13.81 3.22 -3.68
N ALA A 119 12.92 4.13 -3.34
CA ALA A 119 11.83 3.87 -2.42
C ALA A 119 10.49 3.73 -3.16
N CYS A 120 9.65 2.82 -2.67
CA CYS A 120 8.29 2.60 -3.16
C CYS A 120 7.27 3.01 -2.12
N TYR A 121 6.37 3.92 -2.48
CA TYR A 121 5.27 4.39 -1.65
C TYR A 121 4.05 3.47 -1.76
N SER A 122 3.56 3.02 -0.63
CA SER A 122 2.34 2.21 -0.51
C SER A 122 1.14 3.08 -0.21
N SER A 123 0.10 2.99 -1.03
CA SER A 123 -1.10 3.80 -0.91
C SER A 123 -2.37 3.03 -1.33
N CYS A 124 -3.52 3.69 -1.23
CA CYS A 124 -4.80 3.19 -1.76
C CYS A 124 -5.20 1.81 -1.24
N GLN A 125 -4.84 1.51 0.01
CA GLN A 125 -5.31 0.31 0.67
C GLN A 125 -6.81 0.45 0.97
N TRP A 126 -7.59 -0.44 0.41
CA TRP A 126 -9.02 -0.55 0.68
C TRP A 126 -9.44 -2.01 0.76
N VAL A 127 -10.40 -2.29 1.62
CA VAL A 127 -11.04 -3.61 1.75
C VAL A 127 -12.54 -3.41 1.87
N ALA A 128 -13.32 -4.08 1.03
CA ALA A 128 -14.78 -4.06 1.04
C ALA A 128 -15.33 -4.40 2.43
N LYS A 129 -16.36 -3.71 2.88
CA LYS A 129 -16.95 -3.82 4.22
C LYS A 129 -17.28 -5.26 4.60
N SER A 130 -17.86 -6.03 3.67
CA SER A 130 -18.20 -7.46 3.82
C SER A 130 -16.99 -8.39 3.94
N HIS A 131 -15.78 -7.90 3.64
CA HIS A 131 -14.54 -8.65 3.63
C HIS A 131 -13.54 -8.20 4.71
N ARG A 132 -13.88 -7.17 5.49
CA ARG A 132 -13.06 -6.72 6.63
C ARG A 132 -12.98 -7.80 7.72
N GLY A 133 -11.91 -7.79 8.48
CA GLY A 133 -11.65 -8.80 9.52
C GLY A 133 -11.12 -10.14 9.01
N LYS A 134 -11.07 -10.36 7.68
CA LYS A 134 -10.59 -11.61 7.05
C LYS A 134 -9.10 -11.58 6.68
N LYS A 135 -8.32 -10.69 7.24
CA LYS A 135 -6.87 -10.49 6.98
C LYS A 135 -6.52 -10.06 5.53
N PHE A 136 -7.47 -9.80 4.63
CA PHE A 136 -7.18 -9.53 3.22
C PHE A 136 -6.27 -8.31 3.02
N GLY A 137 -6.50 -7.22 3.75
CA GLY A 137 -5.65 -6.04 3.66
C GLY A 137 -4.19 -6.32 4.06
N MET A 138 -3.98 -7.09 5.13
CA MET A 138 -2.65 -7.52 5.57
C MET A 138 -1.98 -8.43 4.53
N CYS A 139 -2.67 -9.47 4.11
CA CYS A 139 -2.13 -10.42 3.14
C CYS A 139 -1.83 -9.77 1.78
N LEU A 140 -2.67 -8.80 1.34
CA LEU A 140 -2.42 -8.05 0.11
C LEU A 140 -1.21 -7.12 0.25
N ASP A 141 -1.00 -6.52 1.43
CA ASP A 141 0.20 -5.74 1.73
C ASP A 141 1.47 -6.61 1.67
N HIS A 142 1.41 -7.81 2.23
CA HIS A 142 2.53 -8.77 2.16
C HIS A 142 2.84 -9.19 0.71
N LEU A 143 1.81 -9.48 -0.08
CA LEU A 143 1.99 -9.78 -1.51
C LEU A 143 2.61 -8.60 -2.26
N LYS A 144 2.14 -7.39 -2.00
CA LYS A 144 2.70 -6.16 -2.56
C LYS A 144 4.20 -6.04 -2.22
N LYS A 145 4.59 -6.24 -0.96
CA LYS A 145 6.01 -6.19 -0.54
C LYS A 145 6.84 -7.25 -1.25
N ASN A 146 6.31 -8.47 -1.42
CA ASN A 146 6.98 -9.52 -2.18
C ASN A 146 7.21 -9.09 -3.64
N ILE A 147 6.22 -8.50 -4.30
CA ILE A 147 6.36 -7.99 -5.66
C ILE A 147 7.39 -6.85 -5.70
N ILE A 148 7.30 -5.88 -4.81
CA ILE A 148 8.26 -4.77 -4.73
C ILE A 148 9.69 -5.29 -4.65
N PHE A 149 9.98 -6.16 -3.71
CA PHE A 149 11.34 -6.57 -3.42
C PHE A 149 11.89 -7.68 -4.33
N ASP A 150 11.03 -8.48 -4.93
CA ASP A 150 11.45 -9.57 -5.81
C ASP A 150 11.38 -9.22 -7.29
N LYS A 151 10.56 -8.23 -7.71
CA LYS A 151 10.24 -7.95 -9.11
C LYS A 151 10.55 -6.52 -9.56
N THR A 152 10.90 -5.63 -8.64
CA THR A 152 11.25 -4.24 -8.96
C THR A 152 12.62 -3.89 -8.41
N ARG A 153 13.12 -2.70 -8.79
CA ARG A 153 14.40 -2.17 -8.30
C ARG A 153 14.34 -1.55 -6.90
N PHE A 154 13.16 -1.45 -6.30
CA PHE A 154 13.00 -0.77 -5.03
C PHE A 154 13.58 -1.56 -3.87
N GLY A 155 14.44 -0.90 -3.07
CA GLY A 155 15.06 -1.46 -1.86
C GLY A 155 14.32 -1.11 -0.57
N ILE A 156 13.41 -0.12 -0.64
CA ILE A 156 12.64 0.36 0.50
C ILE A 156 11.16 0.46 0.12
N ASN A 157 10.30 -0.03 1.00
CA ASN A 157 8.85 0.19 0.93
C ASN A 157 8.39 1.00 2.13
N TYR A 158 7.63 2.08 1.89
CA TYR A 158 7.10 2.92 2.95
C TYR A 158 5.62 3.24 2.75
N ALA A 159 4.97 3.63 3.84
CA ALA A 159 3.60 4.10 3.89
C ALA A 159 3.48 5.29 4.84
N ILE A 160 2.59 6.22 4.54
CA ILE A 160 2.24 7.32 5.44
C ILE A 160 0.87 7.03 6.03
N HIS A 161 0.74 7.17 7.32
CA HIS A 161 -0.48 6.83 8.04
C HIS A 161 -0.74 7.79 9.21
N LYS A 162 -1.98 7.89 9.66
CA LYS A 162 -2.33 8.61 10.88
C LYS A 162 -1.71 7.90 12.09
N GLU A 163 -1.36 8.65 13.13
CA GLU A 163 -0.81 8.10 14.38
C GLU A 163 -1.67 6.96 14.94
N SER A 164 -3.00 7.08 14.85
CA SER A 164 -3.93 6.04 15.31
C SER A 164 -3.78 4.68 14.62
N PHE A 165 -3.12 4.62 13.46
CA PHE A 165 -2.84 3.39 12.71
C PHE A 165 -1.41 2.87 12.86
N LYS A 166 -0.60 3.47 13.76
CA LYS A 166 0.79 3.07 13.96
C LYS A 166 0.93 1.59 14.31
N ASP A 167 0.15 1.13 15.29
CA ASP A 167 0.16 -0.28 15.70
C ASP A 167 -0.21 -1.23 14.56
N TYR A 168 -1.21 -0.86 13.75
CA TYR A 168 -1.59 -1.64 12.58
C TYR A 168 -0.44 -1.73 11.55
N HIS A 169 0.30 -0.65 11.31
CA HIS A 169 1.42 -0.68 10.37
C HIS A 169 2.60 -1.50 10.89
N ILE A 170 2.93 -1.39 12.18
CA ILE A 170 4.05 -2.11 12.77
C ILE A 170 3.71 -3.59 13.01
N ASN A 171 2.61 -3.87 13.71
CA ASN A 171 2.27 -5.22 14.14
C ASN A 171 1.36 -5.97 13.16
N GLY A 172 0.51 -5.25 12.41
CA GLY A 172 -0.38 -5.84 11.41
C GLY A 172 0.25 -5.95 10.02
N LEU A 173 0.86 -4.89 9.51
CA LEU A 173 1.50 -4.87 8.19
C LEU A 173 3.00 -5.19 8.24
N HIS A 174 3.57 -5.30 9.43
CA HIS A 174 4.96 -5.69 9.68
C HIS A 174 6.01 -4.76 9.05
N TYR A 175 5.77 -3.45 9.07
CA TYR A 175 6.83 -2.48 8.86
C TYR A 175 7.80 -2.51 10.04
N SER A 176 9.09 -2.29 9.79
CA SER A 176 10.12 -2.37 10.85
C SER A 176 10.26 -1.08 11.63
N ASN A 177 9.99 0.05 10.97
CA ASN A 177 10.25 1.38 11.50
C ASN A 177 9.00 2.25 11.37
N SER A 178 8.82 3.21 12.29
CA SER A 178 7.80 4.24 12.18
C SER A 178 8.21 5.49 12.95
N GLU A 179 8.23 6.64 12.27
CA GLU A 179 8.55 7.94 12.86
C GLU A 179 7.47 8.97 12.51
N LYS A 180 7.38 10.01 13.35
CA LYS A 180 6.52 11.15 13.09
C LYS A 180 6.99 11.84 11.81
N PHE A 181 6.05 12.09 10.91
CA PHE A 181 6.31 12.66 9.61
C PHE A 181 5.74 14.05 9.43
N ALA A 182 4.47 14.26 9.83
CA ALA A 182 3.80 15.55 9.66
C ALA A 182 2.75 15.80 10.75
N THR A 183 2.48 17.07 11.01
CA THR A 183 1.34 17.50 11.81
C THR A 183 0.55 18.54 11.01
N ILE A 184 -0.72 18.27 10.74
CA ILE A 184 -1.63 19.24 10.13
C ILE A 184 -2.44 19.89 11.25
N PRO A 185 -2.17 21.19 11.56
CA PRO A 185 -2.89 21.90 12.60
C PRO A 185 -4.38 22.06 12.25
N ASN A 186 -5.24 21.93 13.24
CA ASN A 186 -6.68 22.15 13.08
C ASN A 186 -7.33 21.35 11.94
N GLY A 187 -6.80 20.17 11.62
CA GLY A 187 -7.37 19.30 10.60
C GLY A 187 -8.79 18.86 10.96
N ASP A 188 -9.75 18.93 10.03
CA ASP A 188 -11.09 18.45 10.25
C ASP A 188 -11.09 16.94 10.57
N VAL A 189 -11.61 16.57 11.71
CA VAL A 189 -11.93 15.20 12.07
C VAL A 189 -13.35 14.94 11.63
N GLY A 190 -13.50 14.35 10.44
CA GLY A 190 -14.73 13.86 9.84
C GLY A 190 -16.05 14.21 10.53
N GLY A 191 -16.63 15.38 10.20
CA GLY A 191 -18.02 15.70 10.50
C GLY A 191 -18.37 16.11 11.94
N ALA A 192 -17.44 16.07 12.91
CA ALA A 192 -17.74 16.37 14.31
C ALA A 192 -17.46 17.82 14.74
N GLY A 193 -16.94 18.66 13.85
CA GLY A 193 -16.67 20.08 14.15
C GLY A 193 -15.50 20.34 15.12
N GLU A 194 -14.86 19.30 15.65
CA GLU A 194 -13.67 19.44 16.49
C GLU A 194 -12.43 19.60 15.61
N LYS A 195 -11.72 20.70 15.82
CA LYS A 195 -10.42 20.97 15.19
C LYS A 195 -9.34 20.36 16.07
N ILE A 196 -8.80 19.23 15.62
CA ILE A 196 -7.70 18.53 16.30
C ILE A 196 -6.52 18.46 15.35
N ASP A 197 -5.32 18.61 15.87
CA ASP A 197 -4.11 18.39 15.10
C ASP A 197 -4.04 16.95 14.62
N LYS A 198 -3.90 16.75 13.31
CA LYS A 198 -3.72 15.40 12.71
C LYS A 198 -2.25 15.09 12.62
N VAL A 199 -1.81 14.11 13.39
CA VAL A 199 -0.43 13.60 13.35
C VAL A 199 -0.34 12.44 12.37
N TYR A 200 0.63 12.51 11.47
CA TYR A 200 0.97 11.49 10.51
C TYR A 200 2.37 10.95 10.78
N ASN A 201 2.50 9.64 10.64
CA ASN A 201 3.79 8.94 10.68
C ASN A 201 4.13 8.39 9.30
N ILE A 202 5.41 8.23 9.06
CA ILE A 202 5.94 7.40 8.00
C ILE A 202 6.39 6.08 8.61
N ALA A 203 5.94 4.97 8.04
CA ALA A 203 6.43 3.64 8.38
C ALA A 203 7.18 3.06 7.17
N TRP A 204 8.32 2.38 7.41
CA TRP A 204 9.10 1.80 6.32
C TRP A 204 9.73 0.47 6.71
N ILE A 205 10.10 -0.28 5.68
CA ILE A 205 10.83 -1.52 5.77
C ILE A 205 11.77 -1.64 4.57
N SER A 206 13.00 -2.08 4.82
CA SER A 206 13.97 -2.39 3.78
C SER A 206 13.74 -3.80 3.21
N LYS A 207 14.35 -4.06 2.05
CA LYS A 207 14.34 -5.38 1.41
C LYS A 207 14.89 -6.45 2.35
N ASP A 208 16.05 -6.20 2.97
CA ASP A 208 16.72 -7.17 3.83
C ASP A 208 15.88 -7.51 5.07
N GLU A 209 15.29 -6.50 5.70
CA GLU A 209 14.37 -6.70 6.83
C GLU A 209 13.14 -7.52 6.41
N TRP A 210 12.56 -7.23 5.23
CA TRP A 210 11.41 -7.98 4.75
C TRP A 210 11.74 -9.43 4.42
N LEU A 211 12.90 -9.72 3.83
CA LEU A 211 13.35 -11.08 3.54
C LEU A 211 13.43 -11.97 4.80
N ILE A 212 13.78 -11.37 5.94
CA ILE A 212 13.74 -12.05 7.24
C ILE A 212 12.30 -12.20 7.70
N LYS A 213 11.57 -11.10 7.78
CA LYS A 213 10.22 -11.02 8.36
C LYS A 213 9.19 -11.85 7.60
N ARG A 214 9.27 -11.94 6.28
CA ARG A 214 8.33 -12.72 5.46
C ARG A 214 8.28 -14.20 5.82
N ASN A 215 9.38 -14.77 6.33
CA ASN A 215 9.40 -16.14 6.80
C ASN A 215 8.68 -16.30 8.14
N GLU A 216 8.76 -15.31 9.01
CA GLU A 216 8.10 -15.31 10.31
C GLU A 216 6.57 -15.21 10.18
N VAL A 217 6.08 -14.46 9.19
CA VAL A 217 4.65 -14.21 9.00
C VAL A 217 3.92 -15.29 8.20
N LYS A 218 4.60 -16.29 7.67
CA LYS A 218 3.98 -17.39 6.88
C LYS A 218 2.86 -18.10 7.63
N SER A 219 3.01 -18.31 8.92
CA SER A 219 1.98 -18.95 9.76
C SER A 219 0.65 -18.19 9.79
N LEU A 220 0.65 -16.90 9.43
CA LEU A 220 -0.56 -16.08 9.38
C LEU A 220 -1.48 -16.44 8.21
N TYR A 221 -0.95 -17.10 7.18
CA TYR A 221 -1.68 -17.46 5.96
C TYR A 221 -2.38 -18.83 6.08
N THR A 222 -1.96 -19.64 7.03
CA THR A 222 -2.47 -21.01 7.21
C THR A 222 -3.56 -21.12 8.28
N SER A 223 -3.86 -20.02 8.97
CA SER A 223 -4.84 -19.98 10.08
C SER A 223 -6.20 -19.41 9.67
#